data_b467a85df3dd2d5dae5a4c9a4b986dd3
#
_entry.id   b467a85df3dd2d5dae5a4c9a4b986dd3
#
_cell.length_a   1.000
_cell.length_b   1.000
_cell.length_c   1.000
_cell.angle_alpha   90.00
_cell.angle_beta   90.00
_cell.angle_gamma   90.00
#
_symmetry.space_group_name_H-M   'P 1'
#
loop_
_entity.id
_entity.type
_entity.pdbx_description
1 polymer ?
#
loop_
_entity_poly.entity_id
_entity_poly.type
_entity_poly.pdbx_seq_one_letter_code
_entity_poly.pdbx_strand_id
1 'polypeptide(L)' 'MRTNLFFKVEVEHERDEQPERLGREICRQIMKFYGVREAELTNFTKSEE' A
#
# COMPACT_ATOMS: atom_id res chain seq x y z
N MET A 1 -14.72 -7.34 17.06
CA MET A 1 -14.42 -8.13 15.83
C MET A 1 -13.32 -7.52 15.02
N ARG A 2 -12.45 -8.36 14.45
CA ARG A 2 -11.38 -7.91 13.57
C ARG A 2 -11.56 -8.55 12.20
N THR A 3 -11.39 -7.78 11.16
CA THR A 3 -11.51 -8.26 9.80
C THR A 3 -10.28 -7.81 9.03
N ASN A 4 -9.69 -8.71 8.28
CA ASN A 4 -8.58 -8.37 7.40
C ASN A 4 -9.13 -8.06 6.01
N LEU A 5 -8.80 -6.88 5.52
CA LEU A 5 -9.23 -6.45 4.20
C LEU A 5 -8.05 -6.53 3.24
N PHE A 6 -8.28 -7.13 2.09
CA PHE A 6 -7.28 -7.22 1.04
C PHE A 6 -7.79 -6.49 -0.18
N PHE A 7 -7.01 -5.57 -0.68
CA PHE A 7 -7.40 -4.82 -1.87
C PHE A 7 -6.17 -4.48 -2.69
N LYS A 8 -6.41 -4.07 -3.92
CA LYS A 8 -5.35 -3.72 -4.85
C LYS A 8 -5.33 -2.22 -5.05
N VAL A 9 -4.15 -1.65 -5.00
CA VAL A 9 -3.94 -0.23 -5.30
C VAL A 9 -2.96 -0.13 -6.45
N GLU A 10 -3.35 0.57 -7.50
CA GLU A 10 -2.49 0.82 -8.64
C GLU A 10 -1.92 2.22 -8.52
N VAL A 11 -0.60 2.31 -8.63
CA VAL A 11 0.10 3.58 -8.46
C VAL A 11 0.96 3.83 -9.68
N GLU A 12 0.88 5.03 -10.21
CA GLU A 12 1.75 5.49 -11.28
C GLU A 12 2.93 6.24 -10.67
N HIS A 13 4.15 5.86 -11.06
CA HIS A 13 5.34 6.47 -10.48
C HIS A 13 6.45 6.54 -11.52
N GLU A 14 7.46 7.36 -11.24
CA GLU A 14 8.62 7.47 -12.08
C GLU A 14 9.53 6.25 -11.92
N ARG A 15 10.41 6.02 -12.90
CA ARG A 15 11.27 4.84 -12.90
C ARG A 15 12.26 4.82 -11.74
N ASP A 16 12.68 5.98 -11.28
CA ASP A 16 13.62 6.09 -10.18
C ASP A 16 12.95 6.01 -8.81
N GLU A 17 11.63 5.98 -8.77
CA GLU A 17 10.91 5.80 -7.53
C GLU A 17 10.71 4.32 -7.25
N GLN A 18 10.84 3.95 -5.99
CA GLN A 18 10.68 2.58 -5.57
C GLN A 18 9.24 2.33 -5.10
N PRO A 19 8.54 1.37 -5.72
CA PRO A 19 7.16 1.09 -5.31
C PRO A 19 7.03 0.70 -3.85
N GLU A 20 8.07 0.07 -3.28
CA GLU A 20 8.05 -0.29 -1.87
C GLU A 20 7.92 0.93 -0.96
N ARG A 21 8.61 2.01 -1.32
CA ARG A 21 8.53 3.26 -0.55
C ARG A 21 7.14 3.85 -0.61
N LEU A 22 6.55 3.82 -1.81
CA LEU A 22 5.19 4.30 -1.99
C LEU A 22 4.21 3.46 -1.18
N GLY A 23 4.38 2.15 -1.21
CA GLY A 23 3.53 1.25 -0.44
C GLY A 23 3.60 1.52 1.05
N ARG A 24 4.79 1.75 1.57
CA ARG A 24 4.97 2.07 2.99
C ARG A 24 4.30 3.39 3.35
N GLU A 25 4.41 4.38 2.48
CA GLU A 25 3.77 5.67 2.72
C GLU A 25 2.25 5.53 2.70
N ILE A 26 1.72 4.74 1.78
CA ILE A 26 0.29 4.47 1.72
C ILE A 26 -0.16 3.79 3.02
N CYS A 27 0.60 2.81 3.49
CA CYS A 27 0.29 2.13 4.75
C CYS A 27 0.26 3.12 5.91
N ARG A 28 1.21 4.06 5.93
CA ARG A 28 1.24 5.09 6.96
C ARG A 28 -0.03 5.94 6.93
N GLN A 29 -0.50 6.30 5.75
CA GLN A 29 -1.72 7.09 5.62
C GLN A 29 -2.94 6.27 6.03
N ILE A 30 -2.97 5.00 5.67
CA ILE A 30 -4.07 4.11 6.05
C ILE A 30 -4.17 3.98 7.56
N MET A 31 -3.03 3.96 8.25
CA MET A 31 -3.01 3.85 9.70
C MET A 31 -3.71 5.03 10.40
N LYS A 32 -3.89 6.12 9.70
CA LYS A 32 -4.61 7.28 10.24
C LYS A 32 -6.11 7.13 10.15
N PHE A 33 -6.57 6.13 9.41
CA PHE A 33 -7.99 5.91 9.23
C PHE A 33 -8.58 5.28 10.49
N TYR A 34 -9.77 5.76 10.86
CA TYR A 34 -10.42 5.27 12.08
C TYR A 34 -10.64 3.77 12.01
N GLY A 35 -10.24 3.10 13.07
CA GLY A 35 -10.45 1.66 13.20
C GLY A 35 -9.33 0.79 12.63
N VAL A 36 -8.38 1.38 11.92
CA VAL A 36 -7.25 0.61 11.40
C VAL A 36 -6.24 0.34 12.51
N ARG A 37 -5.98 -0.93 12.76
CA ARG A 37 -5.03 -1.34 13.78
C ARG A 37 -3.67 -1.66 13.19
N GLU A 38 -3.64 -2.12 11.95
CA GLU A 38 -2.42 -2.54 11.30
C GLU A 38 -2.58 -2.41 9.79
N ALA A 39 -1.52 -2.00 9.12
CA ALA A 39 -1.48 -1.96 7.67
C ALA A 39 -0.07 -2.36 7.22
N GLU A 40 0.01 -3.23 6.23
CA GLU A 40 1.29 -3.69 5.73
C GLU A 40 1.25 -3.90 4.22
N LEU A 41 2.40 -3.77 3.60
CA LEU A 41 2.58 -4.08 2.19
C LEU A 41 3.03 -5.53 2.09
N THR A 42 2.15 -6.42 1.62
CA THR A 42 2.45 -7.84 1.56
C THR A 42 3.24 -8.20 0.30
N ASN A 43 2.85 -7.65 -0.84
CA ASN A 43 3.60 -7.82 -2.08
C ASN A 43 3.22 -6.73 -3.07
N PHE A 44 3.97 -6.65 -4.15
CA PHE A 44 3.66 -5.75 -5.24
C PHE A 44 4.18 -6.35 -6.54
N THR A 45 3.55 -5.99 -7.63
CA THR A 45 3.99 -6.40 -8.96
C THR A 45 4.15 -5.18 -9.84
N LYS A 46 5.13 -5.22 -10.71
CA LYS A 46 5.35 -4.16 -11.68
C LYS A 46 4.69 -4.53 -13.00
N SER A 47 3.89 -3.61 -13.52
CA SER A 47 3.31 -3.77 -14.84
C SER A 47 4.05 -2.84 -15.80
N GLU A 48 4.55 -3.39 -16.88
CA GLU A 48 5.19 -2.61 -17.93
C GLU A 48 4.19 -2.42 -19.05
N GLU A 49 4.10 -1.20 -19.51
CA GLU A 49 3.27 -0.88 -20.67
C GLU A 49 4.12 -0.77 -21.91
#